data_b7268d4870371d14441bfda59a05cbbd
#
_entry.id   b7268d4870371d14441bfda59a05cbbd
#
_cell.length_a   1.000
_cell.length_b   1.000
_cell.length_c   1.000
_cell.angle_alpha   90.00
_cell.angle_beta   90.00
_cell.angle_gamma   90.00
#
_symmetry.space_group_name_H-M   'P 1'
#
loop_
_entity.id
_entity.type
_entity.pdbx_description
1 polymer ?
#
loop_
_entity_poly.entity_id
_entity_poly.type
_entity_poly.pdbx_seq_one_letter_code
_entity_poly.pdbx_strand_id
1 'polypeptide(L)'
;AAELAAAPRALIRQSFGILTEKTLQELNGISCIELEDAKIQKSILCSRSFETEINSFENLKKIISEFIDSACLRLREQNGLARGIVVFIATNRFREQRYSNSRLVSLKEATCHTAKFTKAMIEGLKNIYRPEFYYKRAGIMLIEIESADTPQKDFLVSETERAKDTKLMKAVD
;
A
#
# COMPACT_ATOMS: atom_id res chain seq x y z
N ALA A 1 -1.67 15.91 -29.85
CA ALA A 1 -3.04 15.87 -29.30
C ALA A 1 -4.08 16.19 -30.39
N ALA A 2 -3.95 17.31 -31.15
CA ALA A 2 -4.92 17.70 -32.15
C ALA A 2 -5.11 16.66 -33.27
N GLU A 3 -4.06 16.06 -33.77
CA GLU A 3 -4.12 15.00 -34.79
C GLU A 3 -4.85 13.74 -34.27
N LEU A 4 -4.63 13.36 -33.01
CA LEU A 4 -5.34 12.26 -32.39
C LEU A 4 -6.84 12.59 -32.25
N ALA A 5 -7.18 13.78 -31.79
CA ALA A 5 -8.57 14.20 -31.64
C ALA A 5 -9.37 14.19 -32.97
N ALA A 6 -8.68 14.49 -34.09
CA ALA A 6 -9.26 14.48 -35.43
C ALA A 6 -9.27 13.09 -36.10
N ALA A 7 -8.62 12.08 -35.52
CA ALA A 7 -8.46 10.77 -36.13
C ALA A 7 -9.77 9.95 -36.12
N PRO A 8 -10.03 9.12 -37.17
CA PRO A 8 -11.19 8.25 -37.18
C PRO A 8 -11.19 7.24 -36.00
N ARG A 9 -12.25 7.23 -35.22
CA ARG A 9 -12.41 6.39 -34.02
C ARG A 9 -12.14 4.90 -34.28
N ALA A 10 -12.68 4.38 -35.42
CA ALA A 10 -12.51 2.98 -35.79
C ALA A 10 -11.05 2.60 -36.05
N LEU A 11 -10.29 3.49 -36.69
CA LEU A 11 -8.87 3.30 -36.95
C LEU A 11 -8.06 3.27 -35.65
N ILE A 12 -8.34 4.21 -34.74
CA ILE A 12 -7.66 4.28 -33.43
C ILE A 12 -7.95 3.03 -32.61
N ARG A 13 -9.19 2.58 -32.56
CA ARG A 13 -9.57 1.35 -31.83
C ARG A 13 -8.86 0.12 -32.39
N GLN A 14 -8.78 -0.01 -33.70
CA GLN A 14 -8.13 -1.16 -34.37
C GLN A 14 -6.61 -1.16 -34.18
N SER A 15 -5.95 0.01 -34.25
CA SER A 15 -4.49 0.13 -34.21
C SER A 15 -3.92 0.22 -32.80
N PHE A 16 -4.63 0.82 -31.87
CA PHE A 16 -4.13 1.18 -30.53
C PHE A 16 -5.00 0.66 -29.37
N GLY A 17 -6.14 0.09 -29.68
CA GLY A 17 -7.05 -0.50 -28.69
C GLY A 17 -7.99 0.50 -28.01
N ILE A 18 -8.81 -0.06 -27.09
CA ILE A 18 -9.94 0.67 -26.47
C ILE A 18 -9.51 1.84 -25.58
N LEU A 19 -8.34 1.76 -24.93
CA LEU A 19 -7.86 2.83 -24.05
C LEU A 19 -7.55 4.10 -24.83
N THR A 20 -6.88 3.97 -25.97
CA THR A 20 -6.57 5.11 -26.84
C THR A 20 -7.83 5.68 -27.49
N GLU A 21 -8.81 4.83 -27.80
CA GLU A 21 -10.13 5.28 -28.26
C GLU A 21 -10.86 6.13 -27.21
N LYS A 22 -10.83 5.73 -25.93
CA LYS A 22 -11.38 6.51 -24.83
C LYS A 22 -10.66 7.86 -24.69
N THR A 23 -9.33 7.88 -24.76
CA THR A 23 -8.55 9.13 -24.76
C THR A 23 -8.95 10.06 -25.92
N LEU A 24 -9.18 9.52 -27.12
CA LEU A 24 -9.68 10.30 -28.25
C LEU A 24 -11.05 10.93 -27.95
N GLN A 25 -11.95 10.17 -27.35
CA GLN A 25 -13.28 10.69 -26.98
C GLN A 25 -13.17 11.79 -25.91
N GLU A 26 -12.33 11.61 -24.89
CA GLU A 26 -12.09 12.61 -23.83
C GLU A 26 -11.46 13.89 -24.40
N LEU A 27 -10.54 13.79 -25.36
CA LEU A 27 -10.01 14.94 -26.09
C LEU A 27 -11.09 15.71 -26.87
N ASN A 28 -12.16 15.05 -27.27
CA ASN A 28 -13.33 15.66 -27.94
C ASN A 28 -14.45 16.05 -26.95
N GLY A 29 -14.16 16.07 -25.63
CA GLY A 29 -15.10 16.50 -24.59
C GLY A 29 -16.13 15.45 -24.18
N ILE A 30 -15.97 14.18 -24.60
CA ILE A 30 -16.88 13.09 -24.21
C ILE A 30 -16.25 12.35 -23.04
N SER A 31 -16.84 12.44 -21.84
CA SER A 31 -16.39 11.71 -20.67
C SER A 31 -16.57 10.20 -20.86
N CYS A 32 -15.47 9.44 -20.75
CA CYS A 32 -15.47 7.98 -20.90
C CYS A 32 -15.23 7.24 -19.57
N ILE A 33 -14.98 7.99 -18.50
CA ILE A 33 -14.78 7.46 -17.16
C ILE A 33 -15.88 8.04 -16.28
N GLU A 34 -16.72 7.18 -15.74
CA GLU A 34 -17.70 7.57 -14.74
C GLU A 34 -16.99 7.74 -13.38
N LEU A 35 -17.47 8.69 -12.57
CA LEU A 35 -17.03 8.81 -11.19
C LEU A 35 -17.59 7.58 -10.42
N GLU A 36 -16.71 6.64 -10.16
CA GLU A 36 -17.07 5.52 -9.28
C GLU A 36 -17.08 5.98 -7.82
N ASP A 37 -18.03 5.47 -7.04
CA ASP A 37 -18.02 5.62 -5.59
C ASP A 37 -16.71 5.10 -5.02
N ALA A 38 -16.20 5.80 -4.01
CA ALA A 38 -14.94 5.45 -3.37
C ALA A 38 -15.04 4.06 -2.72
N LYS A 39 -14.55 3.05 -3.42
CA LYS A 39 -14.47 1.67 -2.90
C LYS A 39 -13.36 1.57 -1.88
N ILE A 40 -13.56 0.73 -0.85
CA ILE A 40 -12.50 0.39 0.11
C ILE A 40 -11.29 -0.12 -0.66
N GLN A 41 -10.13 0.50 -0.42
CA GLN A 41 -8.89 0.06 -1.03
C GLN A 41 -8.50 -1.31 -0.49
N LYS A 42 -8.25 -2.26 -1.38
CA LYS A 42 -7.84 -3.63 -1.02
C LYS A 42 -6.41 -3.73 -0.48
N SER A 43 -5.61 -2.70 -0.69
CA SER A 43 -4.25 -2.57 -0.17
C SER A 43 -3.88 -1.10 0.02
N ILE A 44 -3.03 -0.81 1.01
CA ILE A 44 -2.49 0.54 1.26
C ILE A 44 -0.97 0.45 1.23
N LEU A 45 -0.38 1.13 0.25
CA LEU A 45 1.07 1.20 0.08
C LEU A 45 1.60 2.53 0.62
N CYS A 46 2.62 2.47 1.47
CA CYS A 46 3.44 3.60 1.89
C CYS A 46 4.91 3.29 1.67
N SER A 47 5.59 4.05 0.82
CA SER A 47 7.00 3.87 0.52
C SER A 47 7.66 5.16 0.10
N ARG A 48 8.98 5.26 0.31
CA ARG A 48 9.79 6.39 -0.13
C ARG A 48 11.14 5.93 -0.65
N SER A 49 11.66 6.64 -1.64
CA SER A 49 13.07 6.59 -2.01
C SER A 49 13.83 7.63 -1.20
N PHE A 50 14.97 7.25 -0.63
CA PHE A 50 15.77 8.12 0.21
C PHE A 50 16.72 8.97 -0.64
N GLU A 51 16.96 10.20 -0.25
CA GLU A 51 17.94 11.06 -0.89
C GLU A 51 19.35 10.49 -0.66
N THR A 52 19.70 10.22 0.59
CA THR A 52 20.90 9.53 1.01
C THR A 52 20.60 8.07 1.33
N GLU A 53 21.42 7.14 0.82
CA GLU A 53 21.24 5.72 1.08
C GLU A 53 21.49 5.38 2.56
N ILE A 54 20.73 4.44 3.08
CA ILE A 54 20.69 4.06 4.50
C ILE A 54 21.13 2.61 4.63
N ASN A 55 22.11 2.34 5.54
CA ASN A 55 22.48 0.98 5.88
C ASN A 55 22.21 0.62 7.34
N SER A 56 21.77 1.56 8.18
CA SER A 56 21.45 1.32 9.59
C SER A 56 20.07 0.70 9.75
N PHE A 57 20.00 -0.44 10.44
CA PHE A 57 18.74 -1.09 10.77
C PHE A 57 17.81 -0.18 11.59
N GLU A 58 18.34 0.51 12.60
CA GLU A 58 17.53 1.38 13.46
C GLU A 58 16.97 2.58 12.70
N ASN A 59 17.75 3.15 11.76
CA ASN A 59 17.25 4.25 10.91
C ASN A 59 16.14 3.76 9.96
N LEU A 60 16.30 2.59 9.33
CA LEU A 60 15.27 1.99 8.50
C LEU A 60 14.00 1.71 9.31
N LYS A 61 14.14 1.11 10.51
CA LYS A 61 13.04 0.82 11.41
C LYS A 61 12.28 2.08 11.79
N LYS A 62 12.97 3.19 12.13
CA LYS A 62 12.35 4.48 12.45
C LYS A 62 11.51 5.00 11.28
N ILE A 63 12.11 5.09 10.10
CA ILE A 63 11.44 5.61 8.90
C ILE A 63 10.24 4.74 8.50
N ILE A 64 10.39 3.41 8.55
CA ILE A 64 9.29 2.50 8.19
C ILE A 64 8.17 2.56 9.24
N SER A 65 8.47 2.86 10.51
CA SER A 65 7.43 3.10 11.53
C SER A 65 6.54 4.30 11.17
N GLU A 66 7.11 5.39 10.65
CA GLU A 66 6.34 6.55 10.16
C GLU A 66 5.41 6.16 8.99
N PHE A 67 5.83 5.22 8.14
CA PHE A 67 4.96 4.70 7.08
C PHE A 67 3.80 3.87 7.62
N ILE A 68 4.02 3.13 8.71
CA ILE A 68 2.95 2.38 9.38
C ILE A 68 1.92 3.33 9.97
N ASP A 69 2.35 4.39 10.66
CA ASP A 69 1.44 5.38 11.22
C ASP A 69 0.54 5.98 10.13
N SER A 70 1.15 6.41 9.02
CA SER A 70 0.43 6.95 7.86
C SER A 70 -0.51 5.93 7.21
N ALA A 71 -0.08 4.67 7.08
CA ALA A 71 -0.91 3.62 6.47
C ALA A 71 -2.07 3.22 7.37
N CYS A 72 -1.84 3.12 8.69
CA CYS A 72 -2.89 2.80 9.66
C CYS A 72 -3.92 3.92 9.79
N LEU A 73 -3.50 5.20 9.71
CA LEU A 73 -4.43 6.32 9.66
C LEU A 73 -5.37 6.19 8.45
N ARG A 74 -4.81 6.01 7.24
CA ARG A 74 -5.59 5.82 6.01
C ARG A 74 -6.49 4.58 6.06
N LEU A 75 -6.05 3.50 6.73
CA LEU A 75 -6.84 2.30 6.95
C LEU A 75 -8.08 2.60 7.81
N ARG A 76 -7.91 3.38 8.88
CA ARG A 76 -9.01 3.79 9.77
C ARG A 76 -9.96 4.79 9.10
N GLU A 77 -9.45 5.74 8.31
CA GLU A 77 -10.26 6.69 7.55
C GLU A 77 -11.26 6.02 6.62
N GLN A 78 -10.89 4.88 6.02
CA GLN A 78 -11.80 4.09 5.19
C GLN A 78 -12.59 3.02 5.99
N ASN A 79 -12.58 3.05 7.33
CA ASN A 79 -13.19 2.05 8.20
C ASN A 79 -12.76 0.61 7.87
N GLY A 80 -11.46 0.42 7.61
CA GLY A 80 -10.85 -0.84 7.18
C GLY A 80 -10.09 -1.54 8.30
N LEU A 81 -9.98 -2.86 8.16
CA LEU A 81 -9.10 -3.74 8.95
C LEU A 81 -8.19 -4.49 7.98
N ALA A 82 -6.91 -4.67 8.30
CA ALA A 82 -5.97 -5.40 7.48
C ALA A 82 -5.43 -6.63 8.21
N ARG A 83 -5.21 -7.73 7.47
CA ARG A 83 -4.74 -9.02 8.03
C ARG A 83 -3.26 -9.27 7.78
N GLY A 84 -2.61 -8.49 6.92
CA GLY A 84 -1.20 -8.69 6.60
C GLY A 84 -0.46 -7.40 6.29
N ILE A 85 0.85 -7.46 6.46
CA ILE A 85 1.78 -6.42 6.08
C ILE A 85 2.92 -7.01 5.26
N VAL A 86 3.20 -6.41 4.12
CA VAL A 86 4.41 -6.67 3.34
C VAL A 86 5.42 -5.57 3.65
N VAL A 87 6.60 -5.94 4.14
CA VAL A 87 7.73 -5.02 4.35
C VAL A 87 8.73 -5.24 3.22
N PHE A 88 9.25 -4.20 2.63
CA PHE A 88 10.24 -4.31 1.56
C PHE A 88 11.31 -3.23 1.64
N ILE A 89 12.51 -3.62 1.19
CA ILE A 89 13.68 -2.76 1.07
C ILE A 89 14.40 -3.04 -0.25
N ALA A 90 15.01 -2.00 -0.82
CA ALA A 90 15.74 -2.15 -2.07
C ALA A 90 16.95 -1.18 -2.12
N THR A 91 18.04 -1.64 -2.69
CA THR A 91 19.21 -0.83 -3.04
C THR A 91 18.94 0.02 -4.29
N ASN A 92 19.86 0.89 -4.63
CA ASN A 92 19.79 1.62 -5.88
C ASN A 92 19.92 0.66 -7.07
N ARG A 93 18.96 0.77 -8.03
CA ARG A 93 18.92 -0.09 -9.23
C ARG A 93 20.11 0.09 -10.18
N PHE A 94 20.88 1.16 -10.02
CA PHE A 94 22.04 1.46 -10.88
C PHE A 94 23.36 0.98 -10.30
N ARG A 95 23.39 0.41 -9.08
CA ARG A 95 24.58 -0.20 -8.51
C ARG A 95 24.83 -1.58 -9.10
N GLU A 96 26.10 -1.99 -9.14
CA GLU A 96 26.51 -3.34 -9.57
C GLU A 96 25.93 -4.41 -8.64
N GLN A 97 26.11 -4.23 -7.34
CA GLN A 97 25.53 -5.11 -6.33
C GLN A 97 24.12 -4.66 -5.96
N ARG A 98 23.14 -5.34 -6.51
CA ARG A 98 21.70 -5.06 -6.27
C ARG A 98 21.16 -6.03 -5.25
N TYR A 99 20.39 -5.48 -4.33
CA TYR A 99 19.61 -6.27 -3.39
C TYR A 99 18.20 -5.68 -3.28
N SER A 100 17.21 -6.51 -3.46
CA SER A 100 15.81 -6.16 -3.22
C SER A 100 15.14 -7.36 -2.61
N ASN A 101 14.47 -7.16 -1.50
CA ASN A 101 13.74 -8.23 -0.84
C ASN A 101 12.49 -7.69 -0.16
N SER A 102 11.51 -8.59 0.01
CA SER A 102 10.26 -8.30 0.68
C SER A 102 9.84 -9.47 1.57
N ARG A 103 9.11 -9.17 2.63
CA ARG A 103 8.56 -10.19 3.52
C ARG A 103 7.12 -9.88 3.86
N LEU A 104 6.25 -10.85 3.60
CA LEU A 104 4.89 -10.85 4.10
C LEU A 104 4.90 -11.38 5.55
N VAL A 105 4.23 -10.64 6.43
CA VAL A 105 3.90 -11.09 7.79
C VAL A 105 2.39 -11.01 7.95
N SER A 106 1.76 -12.17 8.09
CA SER A 106 0.32 -12.28 8.32
C SER A 106 0.03 -12.17 9.82
N LEU A 107 -1.01 -11.44 10.14
CA LEU A 107 -1.55 -11.33 11.50
C LEU A 107 -2.61 -12.42 11.72
N LYS A 108 -2.75 -12.88 12.95
CA LYS A 108 -3.75 -13.88 13.32
C LYS A 108 -5.18 -13.39 13.05
N GLU A 109 -5.39 -12.09 13.17
CA GLU A 109 -6.67 -11.42 12.98
C GLU A 109 -6.51 -10.11 12.20
N ALA A 110 -7.57 -9.71 11.49
CA ALA A 110 -7.62 -8.40 10.86
C ALA A 110 -7.75 -7.31 11.94
N THR A 111 -6.96 -6.25 11.81
CA THR A 111 -6.86 -5.18 12.80
C THR A 111 -6.53 -3.84 12.15
N CYS A 112 -6.82 -2.74 12.85
CA CYS A 112 -6.34 -1.40 12.51
C CYS A 112 -5.29 -0.89 13.54
N HIS A 113 -4.84 -1.75 14.46
CA HIS A 113 -3.98 -1.37 15.58
C HIS A 113 -2.53 -1.18 15.15
N THR A 114 -2.03 0.04 15.20
CA THR A 114 -0.69 0.45 14.74
C THR A 114 0.43 -0.37 15.38
N ALA A 115 0.37 -0.61 16.71
CA ALA A 115 1.43 -1.35 17.42
C ALA A 115 1.54 -2.82 16.97
N LYS A 116 0.43 -3.46 16.57
CA LYS A 116 0.46 -4.83 16.02
C LYS A 116 1.22 -4.86 14.69
N PHE A 117 0.98 -3.86 13.81
CA PHE A 117 1.70 -3.72 12.54
C PHE A 117 3.17 -3.36 12.75
N THR A 118 3.50 -2.49 13.71
CA THR A 118 4.89 -2.15 14.05
C THR A 118 5.66 -3.39 14.50
N LYS A 119 5.07 -4.23 15.32
CA LYS A 119 5.70 -5.50 15.73
C LYS A 119 5.92 -6.44 14.54
N ALA A 120 4.93 -6.61 13.69
CA ALA A 120 5.03 -7.43 12.48
C ALA A 120 6.07 -6.87 11.48
N MET A 121 6.14 -5.55 11.34
CA MET A 121 7.14 -4.88 10.51
C MET A 121 8.56 -5.16 11.00
N ILE A 122 8.81 -5.06 12.31
CA ILE A 122 10.14 -5.32 12.89
C ILE A 122 10.56 -6.77 12.61
N GLU A 123 9.64 -7.72 12.75
CA GLU A 123 9.88 -9.12 12.41
C GLU A 123 10.21 -9.28 10.92
N GLY A 124 9.39 -8.71 10.03
CA GLY A 124 9.61 -8.75 8.59
C GLY A 124 10.93 -8.11 8.18
N LEU A 125 11.25 -6.93 8.74
CA LEU A 125 12.48 -6.21 8.44
C LEU A 125 13.73 -6.97 8.88
N LYS A 126 13.72 -7.62 10.07
CA LYS A 126 14.83 -8.47 10.53
C LYS A 126 15.15 -9.61 9.57
N ASN A 127 14.14 -10.18 8.93
CA ASN A 127 14.32 -11.29 7.99
C ASN A 127 14.97 -10.86 6.66
N ILE A 128 14.71 -9.64 6.21
CA ILE A 128 15.18 -9.16 4.89
C ILE A 128 16.39 -8.23 4.97
N TYR A 129 16.66 -7.63 6.12
CA TYR A 129 17.80 -6.73 6.28
C TYR A 129 19.14 -7.45 6.17
N ARG A 130 20.10 -6.81 5.50
CA ARG A 130 21.48 -7.25 5.34
C ARG A 130 22.41 -6.06 5.58
N PRO A 131 23.38 -6.12 6.52
CA PRO A 131 24.20 -4.98 6.92
C PRO A 131 25.20 -4.54 5.84
N GLU A 132 25.52 -5.39 4.87
CA GLU A 132 26.44 -5.12 3.76
C GLU A 132 25.85 -4.22 2.69
N PHE A 133 24.52 -3.98 2.69
CA PHE A 133 23.86 -3.19 1.65
C PHE A 133 23.44 -1.81 2.12
N TYR A 134 23.46 -0.88 1.17
CA TYR A 134 22.95 0.49 1.32
C TYR A 134 21.60 0.61 0.61
N TYR A 135 20.56 0.88 1.36
CA TYR A 135 19.19 0.89 0.87
C TYR A 135 18.81 2.26 0.34
N LYS A 136 18.25 2.30 -0.87
CA LYS A 136 17.75 3.51 -1.54
C LYS A 136 16.26 3.66 -1.40
N ARG A 137 15.53 2.57 -1.15
CA ARG A 137 14.07 2.56 -1.03
C ARG A 137 13.64 1.58 0.05
N ALA A 138 12.63 1.99 0.82
CA ALA A 138 11.92 1.13 1.74
C ALA A 138 10.42 1.47 1.75
N GLY A 139 9.62 0.52 2.20
CA GLY A 139 8.19 0.74 2.35
C GLY A 139 7.47 -0.45 2.96
N ILE A 140 6.18 -0.23 3.16
CA ILE A 140 5.24 -1.25 3.59
C ILE A 140 3.99 -1.23 2.71
N MET A 141 3.31 -2.36 2.66
CA MET A 141 1.99 -2.46 2.06
C MET A 141 1.08 -3.26 3.00
N LEU A 142 0.01 -2.64 3.46
CA LEU A 142 -1.07 -3.35 4.16
C LEU A 142 -1.91 -4.07 3.13
N ILE A 143 -2.25 -5.32 3.40
CA ILE A 143 -2.99 -6.21 2.48
C ILE A 143 -4.12 -6.94 3.19
N GLU A 144 -4.96 -7.62 2.41
CA GLU A 144 -6.15 -8.32 2.92
C GLU A 144 -7.01 -7.37 3.75
N ILE A 145 -7.35 -6.22 3.13
CA ILE A 145 -8.19 -5.20 3.77
C ILE A 145 -9.64 -5.57 3.59
N GLU A 146 -10.36 -5.63 4.71
CA GLU A 146 -11.80 -5.84 4.82
C GLU A 146 -12.47 -4.66 5.53
N SER A 147 -13.79 -4.51 5.36
CA SER A 147 -14.57 -3.51 6.09
C SER A 147 -14.71 -3.89 7.56
N ALA A 148 -14.55 -2.91 8.45
CA ALA A 148 -14.79 -3.10 9.87
C ALA A 148 -16.29 -3.35 10.18
N ASP A 149 -17.22 -2.97 9.27
CA ASP A 149 -18.65 -3.17 9.44
C ASP A 149 -19.08 -4.62 9.19
N THR A 150 -18.34 -5.33 8.34
CA THR A 150 -18.61 -6.74 8.00
C THR A 150 -17.34 -7.60 8.14
N PRO A 151 -16.73 -7.65 9.33
CA PRO A 151 -15.52 -8.42 9.51
C PRO A 151 -15.84 -9.93 9.37
N GLN A 152 -14.99 -10.65 8.65
CA GLN A 152 -15.08 -12.10 8.62
C GLN A 152 -14.90 -12.63 10.05
N LYS A 153 -15.94 -13.27 10.59
CA LYS A 153 -15.93 -13.78 11.96
C LYS A 153 -14.94 -14.95 12.05
N ASP A 154 -13.80 -14.70 12.66
CA ASP A 154 -12.93 -15.78 13.13
C ASP A 154 -13.51 -16.33 14.44
N PHE A 155 -13.80 -17.64 14.48
CA PHE A 155 -14.40 -18.32 15.63
C PHE A 155 -13.56 -18.26 16.93
N LEU A 156 -12.29 -17.81 16.82
CA LEU A 156 -11.31 -17.86 17.90
C LEU A 156 -11.03 -16.51 18.58
N VAL A 157 -11.64 -15.41 18.11
CA VAL A 157 -11.33 -14.07 18.63
C VAL A 157 -12.56 -13.45 19.27
N SER A 158 -12.40 -12.97 20.52
CA SER A 158 -13.48 -12.32 21.26
C SER A 158 -13.78 -10.93 20.66
N GLU A 159 -15.06 -10.65 20.37
CA GLU A 159 -15.55 -9.34 19.90
C GLU A 159 -15.14 -8.19 20.86
N THR A 160 -14.91 -8.49 22.11
CA THR A 160 -14.48 -7.54 23.16
C THR A 160 -13.06 -6.98 22.93
N GLU A 161 -12.12 -7.76 22.40
CA GLU A 161 -10.76 -7.29 22.11
C GLU A 161 -10.72 -6.36 20.90
N ARG A 162 -11.46 -6.69 19.85
CA ARG A 162 -11.59 -5.83 18.65
C ARG A 162 -12.20 -4.47 18.98
N ALA A 163 -13.25 -4.45 19.81
CA ALA A 163 -13.90 -3.22 20.23
C ALA A 163 -12.97 -2.33 21.08
N LYS A 164 -12.11 -2.92 21.92
CA LYS A 164 -11.10 -2.21 22.70
C LYS A 164 -10.03 -1.60 21.80
N ASP A 165 -9.50 -2.37 20.85
CA ASP A 165 -8.50 -1.92 19.88
C ASP A 165 -9.02 -0.72 19.05
N THR A 166 -10.24 -0.81 18.55
CA THR A 166 -10.86 0.28 17.77
C THR A 166 -11.09 1.54 18.60
N LYS A 167 -11.56 1.40 19.86
CA LYS A 167 -11.73 2.55 20.77
C LYS A 167 -10.39 3.19 21.13
N LEU A 168 -9.37 2.39 21.38
CA LEU A 168 -8.02 2.88 21.67
C LEU A 168 -7.45 3.69 20.51
N MET A 169 -7.57 3.18 19.29
CA MET A 169 -7.05 3.86 18.11
C MET A 169 -7.79 5.16 17.79
N LYS A 170 -9.12 5.21 17.99
CA LYS A 170 -9.90 6.45 17.86
C LYS A 170 -9.54 7.53 18.89
N ALA A 171 -8.90 7.17 19.98
CA ALA A 171 -8.44 8.11 21.01
C ALA A 171 -7.00 8.62 20.74
N VAL A 172 -6.26 7.96 19.83
CA VAL A 172 -4.88 8.32 19.44
C VAL A 172 -4.86 9.22 18.20
N ASP A 173 -5.86 9.13 17.33
CA ASP A 173 -6.05 9.99 16.16
C ASP A 173 -6.65 11.34 16.52
#